data_26b5794fabfe553bbce303e61f4fa520
#
_entry.id   26b5794fabfe553bbce303e61f4fa520
#
_cell.length_a   1.000
_cell.length_b   1.000
_cell.length_c   1.000
_cell.angle_alpha   90.00
_cell.angle_beta   90.00
_cell.angle_gamma   90.00
#
_symmetry.space_group_name_H-M   'P 1'
#
loop_
_entity.id
_entity.type
_entity.pdbx_description
1 polymer ?
#
loop_
_entity_poly.entity_id
_entity_poly.type
_entity_poly.pdbx_seq_one_letter_code
_entity_poly.pdbx_strand_id
1 'polypeptide(L)'
;NRTQLLPANSGIESANIESQIAEYNKQLLQRNSLVANSSTENPLVVDMDQALASMRGAIIRSIDNQIVTLNSQIKSLRQTEQQTTSRIAANPTQAKYLLSVERQQKVKEALYLFLLQKREENELSQAFTAYNTRIVAPPHGSMLPMSPVRKNILMVACALGLLIPVVIIFICENMNTRVRGRKDLESVTVPFIGEIPLFTRKKKGIFRKKPQEVRAIVVKEGSRDIINEAFRVLRTNLEFMTGKDKASNVIIVTSFNPGSGKSFLTMNIAVSFAIKGKKVLVIDGDLRHGSASSYIDSPTKGLSDYLGGRIDNLNEIIVTNPKQKYLDILPVGTIPPNPTELLFDDRLKQVIDTVREQYEYVLIDCPPIELVADTQ
;
A
#
# COMPACT_ATOMS: atom_id res chain seq x y z
N ASN A 1 31.46 -46.17 -10.68
CA ASN A 1 31.90 -44.78 -10.50
C ASN A 1 33.37 -44.75 -10.06
N ARG A 2 34.20 -44.04 -10.79
CA ARG A 2 35.68 -43.97 -10.53
C ARG A 2 36.04 -43.12 -9.30
N THR A 3 35.05 -42.43 -8.71
CA THR A 3 35.24 -41.47 -7.62
C THR A 3 34.60 -41.89 -6.29
N GLN A 4 34.07 -43.12 -6.22
CA GLN A 4 33.37 -43.59 -5.03
C GLN A 4 34.27 -44.49 -4.19
N LEU A 5 34.31 -44.27 -2.88
CA LEU A 5 35.01 -45.09 -1.91
C LEU A 5 34.46 -46.52 -1.94
N LEU A 6 35.37 -47.49 -1.84
CA LEU A 6 35.01 -48.88 -1.67
C LEU A 6 34.58 -49.13 -0.21
N PRO A 7 33.57 -49.99 0.04
CA PRO A 7 33.14 -50.28 1.39
C PRO A 7 34.32 -50.85 2.22
N ALA A 8 34.58 -50.26 3.37
CA ALA A 8 35.69 -50.64 4.22
C ALA A 8 35.52 -52.05 4.87
N ASN A 9 34.26 -52.47 5.01
CA ASN A 9 33.96 -53.82 5.46
C ASN A 9 33.29 -54.59 4.31
N SER A 10 34.06 -55.38 3.60
CA SER A 10 33.60 -56.14 2.43
C SER A 10 32.92 -57.46 2.82
N GLY A 11 32.95 -57.86 4.09
CA GLY A 11 32.46 -59.17 4.54
C GLY A 11 33.32 -60.35 4.02
N ILE A 12 34.46 -60.06 3.39
CA ILE A 12 35.43 -61.06 2.91
C ILE A 12 36.51 -61.27 3.98
N GLU A 13 36.53 -62.41 4.61
CA GLU A 13 37.59 -62.77 5.61
C GLU A 13 38.95 -62.91 4.94
N SER A 14 39.49 -61.83 4.40
CA SER A 14 40.82 -61.80 3.81
C SER A 14 41.48 -60.45 4.16
N ALA A 15 42.41 -60.56 5.14
CA ALA A 15 43.17 -59.38 5.60
C ALA A 15 43.94 -58.69 4.47
N ASN A 16 44.29 -59.40 3.42
CA ASN A 16 44.96 -58.86 2.25
C ASN A 16 44.05 -57.99 1.40
N ILE A 17 42.81 -58.42 1.15
CA ILE A 17 41.82 -57.65 0.37
C ILE A 17 41.41 -56.42 1.15
N GLU A 18 41.19 -56.56 2.46
CA GLU A 18 40.81 -55.38 3.31
C GLU A 18 41.91 -54.32 3.34
N SER A 19 43.21 -54.77 3.45
CA SER A 19 44.32 -53.80 3.42
C SER A 19 44.44 -53.09 2.06
N GLN A 20 44.21 -53.83 0.95
CA GLN A 20 44.17 -53.22 -0.40
C GLN A 20 43.05 -52.22 -0.58
N ILE A 21 41.88 -52.52 -0.05
CA ILE A 21 40.74 -51.61 -0.06
C ILE A 21 41.01 -50.35 0.78
N ALA A 22 41.59 -50.51 1.96
CA ALA A 22 41.96 -49.40 2.83
C ALA A 22 42.99 -48.46 2.16
N GLU A 23 44.02 -49.04 1.52
CA GLU A 23 45.04 -48.25 0.82
C GLU A 23 44.46 -47.55 -0.42
N TYR A 24 43.59 -48.22 -1.19
CA TYR A 24 42.86 -47.62 -2.31
C TYR A 24 42.03 -46.43 -1.84
N ASN A 25 41.23 -46.57 -0.77
CA ASN A 25 40.41 -45.51 -0.23
C ASN A 25 41.25 -44.32 0.27
N LYS A 26 42.37 -44.57 0.90
CA LYS A 26 43.33 -43.55 1.36
C LYS A 26 43.88 -42.74 0.18
N GLN A 27 44.34 -43.41 -0.88
CA GLN A 27 44.84 -42.73 -2.07
C GLN A 27 43.75 -41.98 -2.83
N LEU A 28 42.54 -42.51 -2.86
CA LEU A 28 41.38 -41.84 -3.48
C LEU A 28 41.03 -40.54 -2.74
N LEU A 29 41.09 -40.55 -1.40
CA LEU A 29 40.87 -39.32 -0.60
C LEU A 29 41.99 -38.29 -0.86
N GLN A 30 43.24 -38.70 -0.95
CA GLN A 30 44.37 -37.82 -1.29
C GLN A 30 44.20 -37.23 -2.70
N ARG A 31 43.80 -38.04 -3.66
CA ARG A 31 43.52 -37.60 -5.02
C ARG A 31 42.37 -36.56 -5.04
N ASN A 32 41.30 -36.81 -4.29
CA ASN A 32 40.15 -35.88 -4.22
C ASN A 32 40.52 -34.55 -3.56
N SER A 33 41.40 -34.57 -2.55
CA SER A 33 41.91 -33.33 -1.92
C SER A 33 42.80 -32.52 -2.88
N LEU A 34 43.59 -33.20 -3.73
CA LEU A 34 44.37 -32.53 -4.76
C LEU A 34 43.52 -31.93 -5.86
N VAL A 35 42.47 -32.60 -6.29
CA VAL A 35 41.51 -32.07 -7.30
C VAL A 35 40.73 -30.90 -6.76
N ALA A 36 40.41 -30.85 -5.45
CA ALA A 36 39.76 -29.71 -4.83
C ALA A 36 40.60 -28.43 -4.89
N ASN A 37 41.92 -28.57 -4.96
CA ASN A 37 42.87 -27.44 -4.96
C ASN A 37 43.61 -27.25 -6.30
N SER A 38 43.36 -28.08 -7.32
CA SER A 38 44.02 -27.99 -8.64
C SER A 38 43.10 -28.52 -9.76
N SER A 39 43.50 -28.31 -11.00
CA SER A 39 42.78 -28.83 -12.17
C SER A 39 42.92 -30.38 -12.26
N THR A 40 41.90 -31.02 -12.82
CA THR A 40 41.92 -32.47 -13.15
C THR A 40 42.98 -32.85 -14.20
N GLU A 41 43.54 -31.87 -14.90
CA GLU A 41 44.63 -32.06 -15.90
C GLU A 41 46.03 -31.98 -15.29
N ASN A 42 46.12 -31.80 -13.97
CA ASN A 42 47.44 -31.80 -13.29
C ASN A 42 48.11 -33.16 -13.45
N PRO A 43 49.38 -33.25 -13.92
CA PRO A 43 50.11 -34.49 -14.10
C PRO A 43 50.06 -35.41 -12.87
N LEU A 44 50.16 -34.85 -11.67
CA LEU A 44 50.08 -35.60 -10.42
C LEU A 44 48.70 -36.26 -10.21
N VAL A 45 47.61 -35.62 -10.63
CA VAL A 45 46.25 -36.18 -10.56
C VAL A 45 46.09 -37.31 -11.57
N VAL A 46 46.66 -37.17 -12.76
CA VAL A 46 46.65 -38.20 -13.81
C VAL A 46 47.42 -39.43 -13.37
N ASP A 47 48.59 -39.25 -12.79
CA ASP A 47 49.41 -40.35 -12.26
C ASP A 47 48.67 -41.07 -11.12
N MET A 48 48.01 -40.35 -10.23
CA MET A 48 47.21 -40.96 -9.17
C MET A 48 45.99 -41.72 -9.71
N ASP A 49 45.33 -41.21 -10.74
CA ASP A 49 44.22 -41.90 -11.39
C ASP A 49 44.67 -43.20 -12.06
N GLN A 50 45.84 -43.22 -12.63
CA GLN A 50 46.47 -44.45 -13.19
C GLN A 50 46.84 -45.45 -12.10
N ALA A 51 47.40 -44.97 -11.00
CA ALA A 51 47.72 -45.81 -9.84
C ALA A 51 46.44 -46.41 -9.23
N LEU A 52 45.41 -45.63 -9.03
CA LEU A 52 44.12 -46.09 -8.52
C LEU A 52 43.44 -47.11 -9.45
N ALA A 53 43.54 -46.92 -10.78
CA ALA A 53 43.06 -47.90 -11.74
C ALA A 53 43.77 -49.23 -11.65
N SER A 54 45.12 -49.19 -11.47
CA SER A 54 45.95 -50.42 -11.29
C SER A 54 45.61 -51.12 -9.97
N MET A 55 45.49 -50.41 -8.87
CA MET A 55 45.07 -50.93 -7.57
C MET A 55 43.68 -51.58 -7.61
N ARG A 56 42.73 -50.95 -8.25
CA ARG A 56 41.41 -51.53 -8.45
C ARG A 56 41.45 -52.83 -9.22
N GLY A 57 42.26 -52.86 -10.27
CA GLY A 57 42.51 -54.10 -11.02
C GLY A 57 43.14 -55.20 -10.16
N ALA A 58 44.07 -54.87 -9.23
CA ALA A 58 44.64 -55.78 -8.29
C ALA A 58 43.65 -56.35 -7.28
N ILE A 59 42.77 -55.46 -6.73
CA ILE A 59 41.70 -55.85 -5.80
C ILE A 59 40.72 -56.82 -6.48
N ILE A 60 40.30 -56.55 -7.71
CA ILE A 60 39.42 -57.45 -8.47
C ILE A 60 40.06 -58.82 -8.67
N ARG A 61 41.33 -58.85 -9.09
CA ARG A 61 42.03 -60.13 -9.26
C ARG A 61 42.19 -60.90 -7.93
N SER A 62 42.44 -60.23 -6.82
CA SER A 62 42.49 -60.84 -5.49
C SER A 62 41.13 -61.45 -5.09
N ILE A 63 40.02 -60.77 -5.37
CA ILE A 63 38.68 -61.27 -5.13
C ILE A 63 38.40 -62.49 -6.02
N ASP A 64 38.73 -62.43 -7.31
CA ASP A 64 38.52 -63.54 -8.25
C ASP A 64 39.29 -64.77 -7.79
N ASN A 65 40.56 -64.59 -7.37
CA ASN A 65 41.40 -65.70 -6.81
C ASN A 65 40.76 -66.30 -5.56
N GLN A 66 40.19 -65.49 -4.68
CA GLN A 66 39.51 -65.94 -3.48
C GLN A 66 38.23 -66.74 -3.82
N ILE A 67 37.48 -66.31 -4.82
CA ILE A 67 36.30 -66.99 -5.32
C ILE A 67 36.67 -68.36 -5.88
N VAL A 68 37.76 -68.46 -6.68
CA VAL A 68 38.27 -69.74 -7.24
C VAL A 68 38.66 -70.64 -6.12
N THR A 69 39.40 -70.17 -5.10
CA THR A 69 39.85 -70.99 -3.93
C THR A 69 38.67 -71.54 -3.15
N LEU A 70 37.64 -70.66 -2.84
CA LEU A 70 36.47 -71.10 -2.15
C LEU A 70 35.62 -72.12 -2.94
N ASN A 71 35.50 -71.93 -4.22
CA ASN A 71 34.80 -72.87 -5.10
C ASN A 71 35.51 -74.23 -5.13
N SER A 72 36.85 -74.22 -5.13
CA SER A 72 37.64 -75.45 -5.06
C SER A 72 37.43 -76.18 -3.74
N GLN A 73 37.41 -75.45 -2.62
CA GLN A 73 37.14 -76.06 -1.29
C GLN A 73 35.75 -76.67 -1.21
N ILE A 74 34.72 -75.91 -1.70
CA ILE A 74 33.32 -76.42 -1.77
C ILE A 74 33.28 -77.73 -2.58
N LYS A 75 33.97 -77.79 -3.74
CA LYS A 75 34.01 -78.99 -4.57
C LYS A 75 34.64 -80.16 -3.85
N SER A 76 35.79 -79.99 -3.17
CA SER A 76 36.42 -81.05 -2.44
C SER A 76 35.56 -81.54 -1.26
N LEU A 77 34.91 -80.65 -0.53
CA LEU A 77 33.98 -81.02 0.54
C LEU A 77 32.84 -81.87 0.05
N ARG A 78 32.18 -81.44 -1.06
CA ARG A 78 31.11 -82.20 -1.67
C ARG A 78 31.54 -83.58 -2.13
N GLN A 79 32.75 -83.71 -2.68
CA GLN A 79 33.29 -85.01 -3.07
C GLN A 79 33.51 -85.93 -1.86
N THR A 80 34.03 -85.41 -0.77
CA THR A 80 34.22 -86.15 0.48
C THR A 80 32.86 -86.55 1.08
N GLU A 81 31.93 -85.69 1.09
CA GLU A 81 30.58 -85.99 1.52
C GLU A 81 29.91 -87.09 0.72
N GLN A 82 29.99 -87.06 -0.63
CA GLN A 82 29.49 -88.13 -1.50
C GLN A 82 30.18 -89.49 -1.24
N GLN A 83 31.50 -89.48 -1.09
CA GLN A 83 32.26 -90.73 -0.78
C GLN A 83 31.85 -91.31 0.59
N THR A 84 31.64 -90.43 1.58
CA THR A 84 31.25 -90.88 2.92
C THR A 84 29.82 -91.43 2.92
N THR A 85 28.93 -90.73 2.24
CA THR A 85 27.52 -91.16 2.09
C THR A 85 27.38 -92.50 1.34
N SER A 86 28.24 -92.74 0.30
CA SER A 86 28.27 -94.05 -0.41
C SER A 86 28.75 -95.17 0.47
N ARG A 87 29.72 -94.91 1.32
CA ARG A 87 30.21 -95.92 2.29
C ARG A 87 29.20 -96.30 3.34
N ILE A 88 28.39 -95.36 3.74
CA ILE A 88 27.31 -95.53 4.71
C ILE A 88 26.09 -96.28 4.08
N ALA A 89 25.77 -96.04 2.81
CA ALA A 89 24.72 -96.70 2.09
C ALA A 89 24.96 -98.19 1.87
N ALA A 90 26.20 -98.62 1.96
CA ALA A 90 26.56 -100.02 1.90
C ALA A 90 26.22 -100.85 3.19
N ASN A 91 25.82 -100.20 4.29
CA ASN A 91 25.39 -100.84 5.50
C ASN A 91 24.04 -100.37 5.99
N PRO A 92 22.91 -101.09 5.69
CA PRO A 92 21.53 -100.62 5.82
C PRO A 92 21.10 -100.18 7.22
N THR A 93 21.65 -100.77 8.26
CA THR A 93 21.31 -100.44 9.67
C THR A 93 21.98 -99.17 10.14
N GLN A 94 23.20 -98.93 9.78
CA GLN A 94 23.95 -97.68 10.08
C GLN A 94 23.49 -96.52 9.19
N ALA A 95 23.06 -96.82 7.96
CA ALA A 95 22.57 -95.83 7.03
C ALA A 95 21.28 -95.19 7.56
N LYS A 96 20.31 -95.98 8.13
CA LYS A 96 19.10 -95.45 8.76
C LYS A 96 19.40 -94.57 9.97
N TYR A 97 20.35 -94.97 10.80
CA TYR A 97 20.76 -94.18 11.93
C TYR A 97 21.42 -92.83 11.50
N LEU A 98 22.32 -92.89 10.55
CA LEU A 98 22.96 -91.68 10.00
C LEU A 98 22.00 -90.76 9.29
N LEU A 99 21.03 -91.30 8.55
CA LEU A 99 19.97 -90.50 7.90
C LEU A 99 19.09 -89.77 8.96
N SER A 100 18.81 -90.42 10.10
CA SER A 100 18.09 -89.78 11.20
C SER A 100 18.93 -88.68 11.88
N VAL A 101 20.24 -88.89 12.03
CA VAL A 101 21.15 -87.91 12.58
C VAL A 101 21.34 -86.74 11.62
N GLU A 102 21.54 -87.05 10.32
CA GLU A 102 21.58 -85.96 9.30
C GLU A 102 20.33 -85.13 9.24
N ARG A 103 19.16 -85.75 9.35
CA ARG A 103 17.90 -85.01 9.44
C ARG A 103 17.85 -84.14 10.68
N GLN A 104 18.26 -84.64 11.84
CA GLN A 104 18.34 -83.86 13.08
C GLN A 104 19.36 -82.72 12.95
N GLN A 105 20.56 -82.99 12.31
CA GLN A 105 21.57 -81.96 12.05
C GLN A 105 21.00 -80.86 11.18
N LYS A 106 20.36 -81.17 10.06
CA LYS A 106 19.73 -80.17 9.18
C LYS A 106 18.66 -79.33 9.89
N VAL A 107 17.85 -79.98 10.74
CA VAL A 107 16.87 -79.27 11.53
C VAL A 107 17.51 -78.34 12.54
N LYS A 108 18.58 -78.81 13.23
CA LYS A 108 19.33 -78.00 14.20
C LYS A 108 20.09 -76.86 13.51
N GLU A 109 20.66 -77.13 12.33
CA GLU A 109 21.33 -76.12 11.54
C GLU A 109 20.37 -75.00 11.05
N ALA A 110 19.21 -75.42 10.52
CA ALA A 110 18.17 -74.50 10.13
C ALA A 110 17.66 -73.68 11.32
N LEU A 111 17.49 -74.34 12.50
CA LEU A 111 17.10 -73.66 13.73
C LEU A 111 18.20 -72.69 14.21
N TYR A 112 19.45 -73.12 14.15
CA TYR A 112 20.60 -72.27 14.53
C TYR A 112 20.68 -71.02 13.65
N LEU A 113 20.62 -71.21 12.33
CA LEU A 113 20.60 -70.10 11.39
C LEU A 113 19.42 -69.18 11.64
N PHE A 114 18.23 -69.74 11.86
CA PHE A 114 17.07 -68.96 12.20
C PHE A 114 17.24 -68.15 13.50
N LEU A 115 17.80 -68.79 14.53
CA LEU A 115 18.06 -68.12 15.82
C LEU A 115 19.16 -67.08 15.68
N LEU A 116 20.20 -67.37 14.88
CA LEU A 116 21.26 -66.40 14.60
C LEU A 116 20.71 -65.18 13.88
N GLN A 117 19.89 -65.42 12.83
CA GLN A 117 19.23 -64.35 12.10
C GLN A 117 18.30 -63.54 13.05
N LYS A 118 17.57 -64.20 13.91
CA LYS A 118 16.70 -63.52 14.88
C LYS A 118 17.50 -62.79 15.95
N ARG A 119 18.66 -63.32 16.35
CA ARG A 119 19.58 -62.60 17.24
C ARG A 119 20.13 -61.33 16.57
N GLU A 120 20.62 -61.45 15.33
CA GLU A 120 21.14 -60.28 14.59
C GLU A 120 20.04 -59.27 14.33
N GLU A 121 18.84 -59.71 13.96
CA GLU A 121 17.68 -58.82 13.79
C GLU A 121 17.32 -58.11 15.09
N ASN A 122 17.41 -58.83 16.21
CA ASN A 122 17.14 -58.24 17.53
C ASN A 122 18.28 -57.29 17.99
N GLU A 123 19.56 -57.66 17.73
CA GLU A 123 20.69 -56.78 18.00
C GLU A 123 20.62 -55.52 17.09
N LEU A 124 20.23 -55.67 15.82
CA LEU A 124 20.01 -54.58 14.91
C LEU A 124 18.85 -53.70 15.39
N SER A 125 17.70 -54.35 15.77
CA SER A 125 16.57 -53.66 16.32
C SER A 125 16.90 -52.90 17.61
N GLN A 126 17.72 -53.53 18.47
CA GLN A 126 18.19 -52.89 19.70
C GLN A 126 19.16 -51.74 19.41
N ALA A 127 20.03 -51.90 18.41
CA ALA A 127 20.91 -50.84 17.94
C ALA A 127 20.11 -49.67 17.31
N PHE A 128 19.03 -50.00 16.59
CA PHE A 128 18.13 -48.98 16.04
C PHE A 128 17.21 -48.36 17.09
N THR A 129 16.78 -49.11 18.11
CA THR A 129 15.98 -48.54 19.21
C THR A 129 16.83 -47.79 20.23
N ALA A 130 18.13 -48.14 20.30
CA ALA A 130 18.97 -47.61 21.35
C ALA A 130 19.60 -46.29 21.02
N TYR A 131 19.36 -45.51 20.19
CA TYR A 131 19.93 -44.14 19.98
C TYR A 131 20.10 -43.72 18.51
N ASN A 132 18.98 -43.68 17.80
CA ASN A 132 18.95 -42.79 16.63
C ASN A 132 18.99 -41.31 17.02
N THR A 133 18.86 -41.02 18.32
CA THR A 133 18.95 -39.67 18.85
C THR A 133 19.85 -39.66 20.08
N ARG A 134 21.12 -39.36 19.88
CA ARG A 134 21.97 -38.92 20.98
C ARG A 134 21.57 -37.47 21.30
N ILE A 135 21.11 -37.22 22.48
CA ILE A 135 20.99 -35.85 22.97
C ILE A 135 22.42 -35.28 23.01
N VAL A 136 22.81 -34.57 21.97
CA VAL A 136 24.13 -33.92 21.88
C VAL A 136 24.22 -32.79 22.89
N ALA A 137 23.08 -32.14 23.14
CA ALA A 137 22.93 -31.20 24.22
C ALA A 137 21.45 -31.24 24.72
N PRO A 138 21.19 -31.21 26.03
CA PRO A 138 19.86 -31.05 26.51
C PRO A 138 19.26 -29.76 25.93
N PRO A 139 17.96 -29.72 25.64
CA PRO A 139 17.33 -28.51 25.16
C PRO A 139 17.46 -27.43 26.22
N HIS A 140 18.43 -26.56 26.04
CA HIS A 140 18.54 -25.35 26.84
C HIS A 140 17.87 -24.24 26.07
N GLY A 141 16.70 -23.89 26.52
CA GLY A 141 16.05 -22.66 26.10
C GLY A 141 16.80 -21.48 26.71
N SER A 142 17.16 -20.50 25.92
CA SER A 142 17.51 -19.19 26.45
C SER A 142 16.34 -18.69 27.30
N MET A 143 16.60 -18.18 28.51
CA MET A 143 15.54 -17.55 29.33
C MET A 143 14.93 -16.32 28.63
N LEU A 144 15.59 -15.80 27.61
CA LEU A 144 15.09 -14.74 26.79
C LEU A 144 14.54 -15.32 25.47
N PRO A 145 13.33 -15.02 25.08
CA PRO A 145 12.76 -15.49 23.84
C PRO A 145 13.60 -14.96 22.67
N MET A 146 14.10 -15.84 21.82
CA MET A 146 14.85 -15.46 20.62
C MET A 146 13.94 -14.82 19.55
N SER A 147 12.66 -15.15 19.59
CA SER A 147 11.64 -14.59 18.69
C SER A 147 10.26 -14.63 19.41
N PRO A 148 9.46 -13.62 19.25
CA PRO A 148 9.69 -12.36 18.53
C PRO A 148 10.54 -11.35 19.36
N VAL A 149 11.47 -10.69 18.69
CA VAL A 149 12.29 -9.64 19.34
C VAL A 149 11.44 -8.40 19.54
N ARG A 150 11.01 -8.16 20.78
CA ARG A 150 10.13 -7.03 21.16
C ARG A 150 10.61 -5.69 20.63
N LYS A 151 11.91 -5.45 20.65
CA LYS A 151 12.52 -4.20 20.15
C LYS A 151 12.26 -4.00 18.65
N ASN A 152 12.40 -5.05 17.84
CA ASN A 152 12.17 -4.96 16.40
C ASN A 152 10.69 -4.74 16.08
N ILE A 153 9.80 -5.43 16.79
CA ILE A 153 8.35 -5.24 16.66
C ILE A 153 7.97 -3.80 17.02
N LEU A 154 8.51 -3.29 18.15
CA LEU A 154 8.23 -1.93 18.57
C LEU A 154 8.76 -0.90 17.54
N MET A 155 9.98 -1.11 17.00
CA MET A 155 10.53 -0.23 15.96
C MET A 155 9.69 -0.25 14.68
N VAL A 156 9.29 -1.43 14.21
CA VAL A 156 8.42 -1.56 13.02
C VAL A 156 7.05 -0.94 13.27
N ALA A 157 6.45 -1.19 14.44
CA ALA A 157 5.17 -0.59 14.82
C ALA A 157 5.25 0.94 14.90
N CYS A 158 6.33 1.47 15.48
CA CYS A 158 6.58 2.92 15.54
C CYS A 158 6.79 3.52 14.15
N ALA A 159 7.59 2.86 13.30
CA ALA A 159 7.83 3.29 11.92
C ALA A 159 6.53 3.30 11.09
N LEU A 160 5.72 2.24 11.19
CA LEU A 160 4.42 2.17 10.52
C LEU A 160 3.44 3.19 11.11
N GLY A 161 3.44 3.36 12.44
CA GLY A 161 2.60 4.35 13.12
C GLY A 161 2.89 5.80 12.71
N LEU A 162 4.13 6.12 12.33
CA LEU A 162 4.51 7.42 11.79
C LEU A 162 4.27 7.50 10.27
N LEU A 163 4.56 6.44 9.54
CA LEU A 163 4.47 6.42 8.08
C LEU A 163 3.01 6.48 7.59
N ILE A 164 2.11 5.73 8.23
CA ILE A 164 0.69 5.69 7.84
C ILE A 164 0.04 7.08 7.87
N PRO A 165 0.12 7.87 8.96
CA PRO A 165 -0.42 9.23 8.97
C PRO A 165 0.20 10.14 7.92
N VAL A 166 1.50 10.05 7.68
CA VAL A 166 2.19 10.84 6.65
C VAL A 166 1.65 10.51 5.25
N VAL A 167 1.49 9.22 4.94
CA VAL A 167 0.92 8.78 3.67
C VAL A 167 -0.53 9.24 3.51
N ILE A 168 -1.34 9.13 4.59
CA ILE A 168 -2.73 9.60 4.57
C ILE A 168 -2.79 11.11 4.33
N ILE A 169 -1.97 11.89 5.06
CA ILE A 169 -1.91 13.35 4.88
C ILE A 169 -1.47 13.68 3.45
N PHE A 170 -0.45 13.01 2.93
CA PHE A 170 0.02 13.22 1.56
C PHE A 170 -1.06 12.92 0.50
N ILE A 171 -1.79 11.81 0.65
CA ILE A 171 -2.90 11.47 -0.24
C ILE A 171 -4.01 12.50 -0.11
N CYS A 172 -4.42 12.86 1.12
CA CYS A 172 -5.46 13.87 1.35
C CYS A 172 -5.06 15.23 0.80
N GLU A 173 -3.79 15.61 0.87
CA GLU A 173 -3.28 16.86 0.33
C GLU A 173 -3.29 16.87 -1.20
N ASN A 174 -2.82 15.81 -1.83
CA ASN A 174 -2.84 15.68 -3.30
C ASN A 174 -4.25 15.56 -3.89
N MET A 175 -5.18 14.94 -3.16
CA MET A 175 -6.60 14.84 -3.59
C MET A 175 -7.41 16.11 -3.28
N ASN A 176 -6.82 17.07 -2.59
CA ASN A 176 -7.52 18.28 -2.23
C ASN A 176 -7.49 19.29 -3.37
N THR A 177 -8.60 19.41 -4.06
CA THR A 177 -8.83 20.36 -5.17
C THR A 177 -9.32 21.75 -4.71
N ARG A 178 -9.40 22.00 -3.39
CA ARG A 178 -9.90 23.27 -2.87
C ARG A 178 -8.81 24.34 -2.89
N VAL A 179 -9.15 25.50 -3.37
CA VAL A 179 -8.32 26.70 -3.30
C VAL A 179 -8.13 27.11 -1.83
N ARG A 180 -6.88 27.21 -1.38
CA ARG A 180 -6.53 27.57 0.01
C ARG A 180 -5.91 28.94 0.13
N GLY A 181 -5.39 29.48 -0.96
CA GLY A 181 -4.75 30.77 -0.94
C GLY A 181 -4.25 31.22 -2.30
N ARG A 182 -3.59 32.38 -2.31
CA ARG A 182 -3.10 33.04 -3.52
C ARG A 182 -2.20 32.14 -4.39
N LYS A 183 -1.40 31.28 -3.78
CA LYS A 183 -0.47 30.39 -4.51
C LYS A 183 -1.19 29.41 -5.45
N ASP A 184 -2.37 28.95 -5.05
CA ASP A 184 -3.15 28.01 -5.85
C ASP A 184 -3.77 28.67 -7.09
N LEU A 185 -3.79 30.03 -7.11
CA LEU A 185 -4.33 30.84 -8.19
C LEU A 185 -3.24 31.41 -9.12
N GLU A 186 -1.97 31.14 -8.88
CA GLU A 186 -0.88 31.66 -9.73
C GLU A 186 -0.93 31.19 -11.18
N SER A 187 -1.57 30.05 -11.44
CA SER A 187 -1.78 29.52 -12.78
C SER A 187 -2.93 30.19 -13.54
N VAL A 188 -3.75 30.99 -12.85
CA VAL A 188 -4.92 31.65 -13.46
C VAL A 188 -4.51 33.01 -14.00
N THR A 189 -4.85 33.29 -15.24
CA THR A 189 -4.50 34.54 -15.92
C THR A 189 -5.29 35.78 -15.46
N VAL A 190 -6.29 35.57 -14.59
CA VAL A 190 -7.16 36.63 -14.05
C VAL A 190 -6.47 37.33 -12.88
N PRO A 191 -6.52 38.67 -12.78
CA PRO A 191 -5.89 39.40 -11.68
C PRO A 191 -6.52 39.03 -10.32
N PHE A 192 -5.67 38.73 -9.36
CA PHE A 192 -6.07 38.47 -7.98
C PHE A 192 -6.36 39.79 -7.26
N ILE A 193 -7.60 40.00 -6.86
CA ILE A 193 -8.04 41.25 -6.24
C ILE A 193 -7.88 41.24 -4.72
N GLY A 194 -8.08 40.09 -4.09
CA GLY A 194 -7.96 39.96 -2.63
C GLY A 194 -8.53 38.66 -2.09
N GLU A 195 -8.35 38.45 -0.82
CA GLU A 195 -8.88 37.31 -0.07
C GLU A 195 -9.62 37.79 1.17
N ILE A 196 -10.73 37.13 1.47
CA ILE A 196 -11.55 37.43 2.64
C ILE A 196 -11.47 36.22 3.58
N PRO A 197 -11.09 36.42 4.85
CA PRO A 197 -11.05 35.34 5.82
C PRO A 197 -12.44 34.76 6.07
N LEU A 198 -12.52 33.45 6.27
CA LEU A 198 -13.78 32.77 6.53
C LEU A 198 -14.44 33.31 7.80
N PHE A 199 -15.58 33.92 7.66
CA PHE A 199 -16.39 34.39 8.77
C PHE A 199 -17.32 33.31 9.28
N THR A 200 -16.97 32.72 10.44
CA THR A 200 -17.83 31.75 11.14
C THR A 200 -18.35 32.37 12.43
N ARG A 201 -19.64 32.54 12.56
CA ARG A 201 -20.27 32.96 13.83
C ARG A 201 -20.14 31.80 14.83
N LYS A 202 -19.31 31.94 15.87
CA LYS A 202 -19.18 30.94 16.95
C LYS A 202 -20.54 30.77 17.64
N LYS A 203 -21.29 29.72 17.31
CA LYS A 203 -22.43 29.29 18.13
C LYS A 203 -21.85 28.44 19.26
N LYS A 204 -22.06 28.83 20.51
CA LYS A 204 -21.88 28.01 21.71
C LYS A 204 -22.95 26.89 21.66
N GLY A 205 -22.56 25.65 21.40
CA GLY A 205 -23.46 24.49 21.43
C GLY A 205 -22.79 23.24 20.89
N ILE A 206 -22.98 22.12 21.57
CA ILE A 206 -22.35 20.81 21.32
C ILE A 206 -22.98 20.08 20.11
N PHE A 207 -24.14 20.52 19.62
CA PHE A 207 -24.79 19.93 18.44
C PHE A 207 -24.56 20.78 17.20
N ARG A 208 -23.76 20.26 16.26
CA ARG A 208 -23.53 20.80 14.92
C ARG A 208 -24.81 20.72 14.07
N LYS A 209 -25.67 21.74 14.11
CA LYS A 209 -26.57 22.00 12.99
C LYS A 209 -25.77 22.63 11.86
N LYS A 210 -26.12 22.25 10.58
CA LYS A 210 -25.52 22.80 9.35
C LYS A 210 -25.21 24.29 9.48
N PRO A 211 -24.08 24.78 8.94
CA PRO A 211 -23.80 26.20 8.90
C PRO A 211 -24.93 26.90 8.18
N GLN A 212 -25.68 27.67 8.93
CA GLN A 212 -26.70 28.55 8.37
C GLN A 212 -25.96 29.71 7.72
N GLU A 213 -26.28 30.03 6.47
CA GLU A 213 -25.71 31.17 5.75
C GLU A 213 -25.73 32.40 6.66
N VAL A 214 -24.55 32.96 6.88
CA VAL A 214 -24.43 34.12 7.75
C VAL A 214 -24.79 35.36 6.95
N ARG A 215 -26.07 35.70 6.94
CA ARG A 215 -26.59 36.98 6.41
C ARG A 215 -26.21 38.08 7.38
N ALA A 216 -24.97 38.54 7.38
CA ALA A 216 -24.50 39.55 8.29
C ALA A 216 -23.62 40.58 7.58
N ILE A 217 -23.93 41.83 7.81
CA ILE A 217 -23.01 42.93 7.51
C ILE A 217 -21.96 42.94 8.62
N VAL A 218 -20.73 42.55 8.29
CA VAL A 218 -19.60 42.46 9.22
C VAL A 218 -18.73 43.72 9.17
N VAL A 219 -18.76 44.43 8.05
CA VAL A 219 -18.02 45.66 7.86
C VAL A 219 -18.67 46.78 8.70
N LYS A 220 -17.85 47.42 9.54
CA LYS A 220 -18.27 48.49 10.45
C LYS A 220 -17.29 49.63 10.39
N GLU A 221 -17.83 50.86 10.49
CA GLU A 221 -17.02 52.06 10.57
C GLU A 221 -16.12 52.02 11.81
N GLY A 222 -14.82 52.37 11.65
CA GLY A 222 -13.86 52.42 12.73
C GLY A 222 -13.31 51.07 13.24
N SER A 223 -13.87 49.96 12.79
CA SER A 223 -13.33 48.62 13.18
C SER A 223 -12.00 48.29 12.51
N ARG A 224 -11.10 47.71 13.30
CA ARG A 224 -9.72 47.31 12.87
C ARG A 224 -9.53 45.78 12.91
N ASP A 225 -10.60 45.02 12.92
CA ASP A 225 -10.52 43.56 12.86
C ASP A 225 -10.03 43.09 11.47
N ILE A 226 -9.56 41.84 11.42
CA ILE A 226 -8.98 41.26 10.21
C ILE A 226 -9.94 41.29 9.03
N ILE A 227 -11.24 41.05 9.28
CA ILE A 227 -12.23 40.99 8.21
C ILE A 227 -12.54 42.40 7.65
N ASN A 228 -12.60 43.42 8.50
CA ASN A 228 -12.78 44.80 8.05
C ASN A 228 -11.57 45.27 7.24
N GLU A 229 -10.37 44.90 7.66
CA GLU A 229 -9.15 45.22 6.90
C GLU A 229 -9.12 44.52 5.54
N ALA A 230 -9.51 43.26 5.48
CA ALA A 230 -9.60 42.51 4.21
C ALA A 230 -10.59 43.20 3.23
N PHE A 231 -11.76 43.63 3.73
CA PHE A 231 -12.73 44.39 2.89
C PHE A 231 -12.20 45.76 2.48
N ARG A 232 -11.38 46.40 3.33
CA ARG A 232 -10.75 47.68 2.99
C ARG A 232 -9.71 47.52 1.87
N VAL A 233 -8.87 46.49 1.96
CA VAL A 233 -7.92 46.13 0.90
C VAL A 233 -8.66 45.81 -0.40
N LEU A 234 -9.66 44.95 -0.32
CA LEU A 234 -10.45 44.54 -1.49
C LEU A 234 -11.11 45.77 -2.17
N ARG A 235 -11.73 46.65 -1.39
CA ARG A 235 -12.27 47.92 -1.90
C ARG A 235 -11.23 48.76 -2.61
N THR A 236 -10.05 48.94 -1.97
CA THR A 236 -8.96 49.76 -2.54
C THR A 236 -8.46 49.20 -3.86
N ASN A 237 -8.32 47.87 -3.96
CA ASN A 237 -7.92 47.19 -5.18
C ASN A 237 -9.01 47.33 -6.28
N LEU A 238 -10.31 47.26 -5.93
CA LEU A 238 -11.41 47.51 -6.86
C LEU A 238 -11.41 48.96 -7.34
N GLU A 239 -11.24 49.94 -6.43
CA GLU A 239 -11.12 51.36 -6.81
C GLU A 239 -9.95 51.60 -7.79
N PHE A 240 -8.83 50.88 -7.57
CA PHE A 240 -7.67 51.01 -8.44
C PHE A 240 -7.92 50.40 -9.82
N MET A 241 -8.64 49.27 -9.88
CA MET A 241 -8.95 48.59 -11.15
C MET A 241 -10.02 49.31 -11.97
N THR A 242 -11.04 49.85 -11.29
CA THR A 242 -12.12 50.58 -11.96
C THR A 242 -11.69 52.00 -12.42
N GLY A 243 -10.63 52.55 -11.82
CA GLY A 243 -10.11 53.83 -12.17
C GLY A 243 -11.07 54.98 -11.93
N LYS A 244 -10.92 56.07 -12.71
CA LYS A 244 -11.83 57.23 -12.67
C LYS A 244 -12.88 57.20 -13.78
N ASP A 245 -12.90 56.12 -14.58
CA ASP A 245 -13.80 56.04 -15.71
C ASP A 245 -15.21 55.57 -15.25
N LYS A 246 -16.23 56.38 -15.53
CA LYS A 246 -17.63 56.05 -15.21
C LYS A 246 -18.11 54.79 -15.94
N ALA A 247 -17.47 54.40 -17.04
CA ALA A 247 -17.82 53.18 -17.75
C ALA A 247 -17.51 51.91 -16.94
N SER A 248 -16.57 51.98 -16.01
CA SER A 248 -16.08 50.84 -15.21
C SER A 248 -16.65 50.77 -13.79
N ASN A 249 -17.68 51.58 -13.47
CA ASN A 249 -18.27 51.65 -12.13
C ASN A 249 -19.32 50.54 -11.85
N VAL A 250 -19.68 49.72 -12.83
CA VAL A 250 -20.58 48.58 -12.68
C VAL A 250 -19.78 47.33 -12.49
N ILE A 251 -19.99 46.66 -11.34
CA ILE A 251 -19.24 45.46 -10.92
C ILE A 251 -20.23 44.31 -10.75
N ILE A 252 -20.01 43.25 -11.51
CA ILE A 252 -20.80 42.01 -11.40
C ILE A 252 -20.10 41.07 -10.43
N VAL A 253 -20.82 40.54 -9.46
CA VAL A 253 -20.32 39.56 -8.49
C VAL A 253 -21.05 38.23 -8.72
N THR A 254 -20.30 37.24 -9.12
CA THR A 254 -20.80 35.88 -9.34
C THR A 254 -19.86 34.85 -8.74
N SER A 255 -20.25 33.58 -8.75
CA SER A 255 -19.42 32.45 -8.29
C SER A 255 -19.70 31.24 -9.14
N PHE A 256 -18.79 30.26 -9.12
CA PHE A 256 -19.04 29.00 -9.79
C PHE A 256 -20.10 28.19 -9.08
N ASN A 257 -19.93 27.95 -7.75
CA ASN A 257 -20.85 27.13 -6.95
C ASN A 257 -21.82 27.98 -6.10
N PRO A 258 -23.05 27.47 -5.80
CA PRO A 258 -23.95 28.07 -4.83
C PRO A 258 -23.33 28.02 -3.42
N GLY A 259 -23.67 28.98 -2.56
CA GLY A 259 -23.17 29.05 -1.18
C GLY A 259 -21.71 29.50 -1.04
N SER A 260 -21.05 29.98 -2.10
CA SER A 260 -19.68 30.51 -2.07
C SER A 260 -19.51 31.82 -1.34
N GLY A 261 -20.63 32.48 -0.96
CA GLY A 261 -20.64 33.75 -0.23
C GLY A 261 -20.70 34.99 -1.09
N LYS A 262 -21.08 34.89 -2.37
CA LYS A 262 -21.19 36.04 -3.29
C LYS A 262 -22.02 37.21 -2.72
N SER A 263 -23.26 36.96 -2.28
CA SER A 263 -24.13 38.01 -1.71
C SER A 263 -23.58 38.59 -0.42
N PHE A 264 -22.93 37.79 0.43
CA PHE A 264 -22.20 38.29 1.59
C PHE A 264 -21.05 39.20 1.17
N LEU A 265 -20.30 38.82 0.15
CA LEU A 265 -19.19 39.61 -0.39
C LEU A 265 -19.74 40.95 -0.98
N THR A 266 -20.77 40.87 -1.85
CA THR A 266 -21.38 42.02 -2.50
C THR A 266 -21.88 43.05 -1.49
N MET A 267 -22.65 42.61 -0.49
CA MET A 267 -23.18 43.50 0.53
C MET A 267 -22.11 44.14 1.41
N ASN A 268 -21.08 43.38 1.80
CA ASN A 268 -20.02 43.91 2.66
C ASN A 268 -19.07 44.83 1.88
N ILE A 269 -18.81 44.60 0.59
CA ILE A 269 -18.07 45.52 -0.27
C ILE A 269 -18.86 46.81 -0.44
N ALA A 270 -20.15 46.71 -0.72
CA ALA A 270 -21.07 47.89 -0.86
C ALA A 270 -21.03 48.76 0.40
N VAL A 271 -21.15 48.14 1.57
CA VAL A 271 -21.01 48.85 2.86
C VAL A 271 -19.63 49.47 3.02
N SER A 272 -18.54 48.77 2.59
CA SER A 272 -17.18 49.30 2.65
C SER A 272 -17.00 50.57 1.79
N PHE A 273 -17.63 50.64 0.64
CA PHE A 273 -17.67 51.83 -0.21
C PHE A 273 -18.54 52.94 0.41
N ALA A 274 -19.72 52.59 0.95
CA ALA A 274 -20.64 53.52 1.58
C ALA A 274 -20.05 54.20 2.80
N ILE A 275 -19.29 53.49 3.64
CA ILE A 275 -18.52 54.03 4.78
C ILE A 275 -17.50 55.09 4.32
N LYS A 276 -16.96 54.99 3.12
CA LYS A 276 -16.05 55.98 2.52
C LYS A 276 -16.79 57.21 1.98
N GLY A 277 -18.13 57.23 2.08
CA GLY A 277 -18.96 58.30 1.57
C GLY A 277 -19.30 58.17 0.08
N LYS A 278 -19.05 57.02 -0.54
CA LYS A 278 -19.39 56.76 -1.92
C LYS A 278 -20.82 56.34 -2.07
N LYS A 279 -21.56 56.90 -3.05
CA LYS A 279 -22.94 56.54 -3.35
C LYS A 279 -22.97 55.20 -4.10
N VAL A 280 -23.50 54.15 -3.48
CA VAL A 280 -23.47 52.77 -3.96
C VAL A 280 -24.88 52.22 -4.12
N LEU A 281 -25.12 51.56 -5.24
CA LEU A 281 -26.29 50.73 -5.46
C LEU A 281 -25.91 49.25 -5.51
N VAL A 282 -26.66 48.43 -4.78
CA VAL A 282 -26.60 46.97 -4.94
C VAL A 282 -27.87 46.55 -5.69
N ILE A 283 -27.71 45.89 -6.81
CA ILE A 283 -28.77 45.26 -7.58
C ILE A 283 -28.78 43.76 -7.29
N ASP A 284 -29.91 43.25 -6.84
CA ASP A 284 -30.10 41.81 -6.66
C ASP A 284 -30.52 41.19 -8.01
N GLY A 285 -29.53 40.65 -8.73
CA GLY A 285 -29.70 39.99 -10.01
C GLY A 285 -30.08 38.51 -9.90
N ASP A 286 -30.05 37.92 -8.67
CA ASP A 286 -30.53 36.56 -8.45
C ASP A 286 -32.05 36.54 -8.28
N LEU A 287 -32.77 36.69 -9.40
CA LEU A 287 -34.22 36.74 -9.43
C LEU A 287 -34.91 35.46 -8.91
N ARG A 288 -34.13 34.39 -8.65
CA ARG A 288 -34.66 33.11 -8.14
C ARG A 288 -34.65 33.04 -6.62
N HIS A 289 -33.62 33.57 -5.97
CA HIS A 289 -33.42 33.44 -4.52
C HIS A 289 -33.52 34.76 -3.76
N GLY A 290 -33.28 35.89 -4.41
CA GLY A 290 -33.33 37.21 -3.79
C GLY A 290 -32.40 37.34 -2.59
N SER A 291 -31.16 36.89 -2.75
CA SER A 291 -30.20 36.74 -1.65
C SER A 291 -29.76 38.09 -1.07
N ALA A 292 -29.52 39.10 -1.89
CA ALA A 292 -29.21 40.46 -1.46
C ALA A 292 -30.45 41.18 -0.91
N SER A 293 -31.62 40.94 -1.48
CA SER A 293 -32.91 41.46 -1.02
C SER A 293 -33.24 41.10 0.42
N SER A 294 -32.75 39.94 0.88
CA SER A 294 -32.98 39.49 2.25
C SER A 294 -32.26 40.32 3.34
N TYR A 295 -31.33 41.20 2.96
CA TYR A 295 -30.70 42.16 3.90
C TYR A 295 -31.59 43.38 4.23
N ILE A 296 -32.69 43.58 3.44
CA ILE A 296 -33.68 44.64 3.63
C ILE A 296 -35.10 44.05 3.74
N ASP A 297 -35.22 42.87 4.39
CA ASP A 297 -36.50 42.19 4.65
C ASP A 297 -37.32 41.83 3.39
N SER A 298 -36.62 41.64 2.24
CA SER A 298 -37.19 41.18 0.96
C SER A 298 -38.47 41.93 0.56
N PRO A 299 -38.38 43.20 0.14
CA PRO A 299 -39.51 43.98 -0.32
C PRO A 299 -40.28 43.28 -1.45
N THR A 300 -41.61 43.48 -1.51
CA THR A 300 -42.46 42.84 -2.52
C THR A 300 -42.38 43.50 -3.90
N LYS A 301 -41.89 44.74 -3.97
CA LYS A 301 -41.65 45.48 -5.20
C LYS A 301 -40.15 45.51 -5.49
N GLY A 302 -39.77 45.29 -6.74
CA GLY A 302 -38.37 45.30 -7.10
C GLY A 302 -38.09 45.17 -8.60
N LEU A 303 -36.87 44.73 -8.91
CA LEU A 303 -36.35 44.63 -10.26
C LEU A 303 -37.27 43.80 -11.20
N SER A 304 -37.75 42.64 -10.71
CA SER A 304 -38.63 41.77 -11.52
C SER A 304 -39.95 42.46 -11.90
N ASP A 305 -40.49 43.33 -11.02
CA ASP A 305 -41.73 44.06 -11.27
C ASP A 305 -41.51 45.16 -12.29
N TYR A 306 -40.33 45.81 -12.29
CA TYR A 306 -39.93 46.78 -13.30
C TYR A 306 -39.70 46.14 -14.66
N LEU A 307 -38.90 45.05 -14.69
CA LEU A 307 -38.59 44.32 -15.93
C LEU A 307 -39.86 43.73 -16.56
N GLY A 308 -40.78 43.24 -15.72
CA GLY A 308 -42.10 42.73 -16.17
C GLY A 308 -43.13 43.81 -16.54
N GLY A 309 -42.77 45.09 -16.52
CA GLY A 309 -43.63 46.19 -16.89
C GLY A 309 -44.77 46.45 -15.91
N ARG A 310 -44.71 45.98 -14.68
CA ARG A 310 -45.69 46.24 -13.60
C ARG A 310 -45.47 47.57 -12.91
N ILE A 311 -44.23 48.08 -12.98
CA ILE A 311 -43.80 49.35 -12.42
C ILE A 311 -42.89 50.02 -13.47
N ASP A 312 -43.16 51.29 -13.76
CA ASP A 312 -42.42 52.07 -14.76
C ASP A 312 -41.38 53.02 -14.12
N ASN A 313 -41.52 53.31 -12.83
CA ASN A 313 -40.65 54.25 -12.15
C ASN A 313 -39.63 53.52 -11.30
N LEU A 314 -38.34 53.51 -11.73
CA LEU A 314 -37.23 52.87 -11.06
C LEU A 314 -36.99 53.38 -9.63
N ASN A 315 -37.24 54.66 -9.36
CA ASN A 315 -37.04 55.29 -8.04
C ASN A 315 -38.01 54.75 -6.97
N GLU A 316 -39.13 54.14 -7.35
CA GLU A 316 -40.06 53.55 -6.40
C GLU A 316 -39.68 52.24 -5.84
N ILE A 317 -38.75 51.57 -6.51
CA ILE A 317 -38.30 50.22 -6.14
C ILE A 317 -36.88 50.21 -5.53
N ILE A 318 -36.17 51.33 -5.58
CA ILE A 318 -34.85 51.44 -4.92
C ILE A 318 -35.09 51.76 -3.44
N VAL A 319 -34.54 50.94 -2.58
CA VAL A 319 -34.67 51.05 -1.12
C VAL A 319 -33.38 51.55 -0.52
N THR A 320 -33.38 52.67 0.16
CA THR A 320 -32.25 53.20 0.92
C THR A 320 -32.02 52.34 2.18
N ASN A 321 -30.81 51.89 2.41
CA ASN A 321 -30.52 51.12 3.60
C ASN A 321 -30.59 52.02 4.86
N PRO A 322 -31.45 51.72 5.85
CA PRO A 322 -31.63 52.57 7.01
C PRO A 322 -30.38 52.68 7.92
N LYS A 323 -29.47 51.74 7.79
CA LYS A 323 -28.23 51.67 8.61
C LYS A 323 -27.00 52.29 7.93
N GLN A 324 -27.09 52.59 6.60
CA GLN A 324 -25.95 53.08 5.81
C GLN A 324 -26.42 54.15 4.81
N LYS A 325 -26.11 55.39 5.10
CA LYS A 325 -26.60 56.58 4.39
C LYS A 325 -26.33 56.60 2.87
N TYR A 326 -25.25 55.99 2.42
CA TYR A 326 -24.79 56.01 1.01
C TYR A 326 -25.01 54.69 0.29
N LEU A 327 -25.79 53.76 0.89
CA LEU A 327 -26.09 52.45 0.32
C LEU A 327 -27.59 52.35 -0.02
N ASP A 328 -27.86 52.20 -1.29
CA ASP A 328 -29.18 51.87 -1.80
C ASP A 328 -29.19 50.44 -2.34
N ILE A 329 -30.35 49.78 -2.28
CA ILE A 329 -30.52 48.40 -2.74
C ILE A 329 -31.71 48.36 -3.67
N LEU A 330 -31.54 47.76 -4.85
CA LEU A 330 -32.61 47.41 -5.76
C LEU A 330 -32.93 45.91 -5.56
N PRO A 331 -34.00 45.58 -4.80
CA PRO A 331 -34.35 44.19 -4.50
C PRO A 331 -34.95 43.49 -5.72
N VAL A 332 -35.06 42.16 -5.63
CA VAL A 332 -35.73 41.35 -6.66
C VAL A 332 -37.19 41.71 -6.81
N GLY A 333 -37.91 41.95 -5.71
CA GLY A 333 -39.38 42.07 -5.71
C GLY A 333 -40.07 40.72 -5.77
N THR A 334 -41.13 40.61 -6.54
CA THR A 334 -41.88 39.38 -6.75
C THR A 334 -41.03 38.37 -7.56
N ILE A 335 -40.80 37.17 -7.05
CA ILE A 335 -40.05 36.14 -7.78
C ILE A 335 -40.79 35.72 -9.05
N PRO A 336 -40.23 35.96 -10.24
CA PRO A 336 -40.89 35.66 -11.50
C PRO A 336 -40.79 34.17 -11.86
N PRO A 337 -41.77 33.64 -12.64
CA PRO A 337 -41.71 32.26 -13.13
C PRO A 337 -40.60 32.03 -14.21
N ASN A 338 -40.23 33.08 -14.92
CA ASN A 338 -39.24 33.05 -16.03
C ASN A 338 -38.13 34.10 -15.82
N PRO A 339 -37.26 33.91 -14.82
CA PRO A 339 -36.25 34.90 -14.45
C PRO A 339 -35.23 35.18 -15.58
N THR A 340 -34.83 34.17 -16.34
CA THR A 340 -33.85 34.30 -17.41
C THR A 340 -34.35 35.21 -18.54
N GLU A 341 -35.60 35.06 -18.99
CA GLU A 341 -36.18 35.88 -20.04
C GLU A 341 -36.21 37.34 -19.65
N LEU A 342 -36.54 37.64 -18.39
CA LEU A 342 -36.60 39.03 -17.90
C LEU A 342 -35.21 39.69 -17.87
N LEU A 343 -34.16 38.94 -17.61
CA LEU A 343 -32.78 39.48 -17.60
C LEU A 343 -32.24 39.76 -19.01
N PHE A 344 -32.78 39.12 -20.05
CA PHE A 344 -32.41 39.39 -21.44
C PHE A 344 -33.20 40.55 -22.06
N ASP A 345 -34.16 41.16 -21.33
CA ASP A 345 -34.94 42.30 -21.83
C ASP A 345 -34.09 43.58 -21.88
N ASP A 346 -34.28 44.40 -22.92
CA ASP A 346 -33.65 45.69 -23.10
C ASP A 346 -33.88 46.64 -21.90
N ARG A 347 -34.94 46.41 -21.11
CA ARG A 347 -35.20 47.17 -19.89
C ARG A 347 -34.12 47.02 -18.84
N LEU A 348 -33.44 45.85 -18.71
CA LEU A 348 -32.31 45.69 -17.79
C LEU A 348 -31.15 46.62 -18.19
N LYS A 349 -30.87 46.74 -19.49
CA LYS A 349 -29.86 47.65 -20.00
C LYS A 349 -30.19 49.08 -19.66
N GLN A 350 -31.46 49.51 -19.83
CA GLN A 350 -31.94 50.85 -19.46
C GLN A 350 -31.78 51.11 -17.96
N VAL A 351 -32.06 50.10 -17.10
CA VAL A 351 -31.81 50.20 -15.65
C VAL A 351 -30.33 50.48 -15.38
N ILE A 352 -29.45 49.65 -15.95
CA ILE A 352 -28.00 49.79 -15.73
C ILE A 352 -27.49 51.13 -16.23
N ASP A 353 -27.91 51.58 -17.40
CA ASP A 353 -27.49 52.86 -17.97
C ASP A 353 -27.98 54.04 -17.12
N THR A 354 -29.21 53.98 -16.58
CA THR A 354 -29.77 55.01 -15.71
C THR A 354 -29.05 55.10 -14.36
N VAL A 355 -28.82 53.93 -13.70
CA VAL A 355 -28.20 53.92 -12.38
C VAL A 355 -26.71 54.18 -12.42
N ARG A 356 -26.00 53.83 -13.52
CA ARG A 356 -24.61 54.16 -13.72
C ARG A 356 -24.30 55.64 -13.61
N GLU A 357 -25.19 56.48 -14.03
CA GLU A 357 -25.01 57.95 -13.97
C GLU A 357 -25.28 58.50 -12.55
N GLN A 358 -26.15 57.85 -11.79
CA GLN A 358 -26.61 58.28 -10.49
C GLN A 358 -25.76 57.84 -9.31
N TYR A 359 -25.03 56.70 -9.49
CA TYR A 359 -24.23 56.08 -8.45
C TYR A 359 -22.75 56.07 -8.84
N GLU A 360 -21.87 56.16 -7.82
CA GLU A 360 -20.44 56.06 -8.03
C GLU A 360 -20.02 54.60 -8.25
N TYR A 361 -20.73 53.67 -7.62
CA TYR A 361 -20.54 52.22 -7.82
C TYR A 361 -21.89 51.52 -7.88
N VAL A 362 -22.01 50.61 -8.82
CA VAL A 362 -23.17 49.71 -8.96
C VAL A 362 -22.65 48.28 -8.84
N LEU A 363 -23.10 47.53 -7.84
CA LEU A 363 -22.75 46.15 -7.60
C LEU A 363 -23.94 45.25 -7.97
N ILE A 364 -23.74 44.30 -8.85
CA ILE A 364 -24.79 43.36 -9.26
C ILE A 364 -24.51 41.99 -8.65
N ASP A 365 -25.37 41.52 -7.74
CA ASP A 365 -25.25 40.17 -7.16
C ASP A 365 -25.97 39.17 -8.08
N CYS A 366 -25.16 38.41 -8.84
CA CYS A 366 -25.66 37.46 -9.82
C CYS A 366 -25.74 36.02 -9.28
N PRO A 367 -26.58 35.14 -9.85
CA PRO A 367 -26.60 33.72 -9.49
C PRO A 367 -25.27 33.00 -9.84
N PRO A 368 -25.02 31.79 -9.30
CA PRO A 368 -23.85 31.01 -9.64
C PRO A 368 -23.90 30.50 -11.09
N ILE A 369 -22.78 30.56 -11.78
CA ILE A 369 -22.65 30.22 -13.22
C ILE A 369 -22.95 28.75 -13.51
N GLU A 370 -22.60 27.86 -12.59
CA GLU A 370 -22.77 26.39 -12.77
C GLU A 370 -24.26 26.01 -12.96
N LEU A 371 -25.16 26.72 -12.32
CA LEU A 371 -26.59 26.36 -12.31
C LEU A 371 -27.44 27.20 -13.26
N VAL A 372 -26.95 28.33 -13.72
CA VAL A 372 -27.80 29.31 -14.42
C VAL A 372 -27.00 30.09 -15.47
N ALA A 373 -27.55 30.14 -16.69
CA ALA A 373 -27.01 30.94 -17.80
C ALA A 373 -27.22 32.47 -17.64
N ASP A 374 -27.88 32.91 -16.57
CA ASP A 374 -28.31 34.31 -16.37
C ASP A 374 -27.13 35.29 -16.15
N THR A 375 -25.93 34.76 -16.01
CA THR A 375 -24.71 35.54 -15.74
C THR A 375 -23.81 35.70 -16.96
N GLN A 376 -24.13 35.03 -18.06
CA GLN A 376 -23.45 35.15 -19.35
C GLN A 376 -24.04 36.31 -20.13
#